data_aaa4328210eca097fff2a66dec1995b4
#
_entry.id   aaa4328210eca097fff2a66dec1995b4
#
_cell.length_a   1.000
_cell.length_b   1.000
_cell.length_c   1.000
_cell.angle_alpha   90.00
_cell.angle_beta   90.00
_cell.angle_gamma   90.00
#
_symmetry.space_group_name_H-M   'P 1'
#
loop_
_entity.id
_entity.type
_entity.pdbx_description
1 polymer ?
#
loop_
_entity_poly.entity_id
_entity_poly.type
_entity_poly.pdbx_seq_one_letter_code
_entity_poly.pdbx_strand_id
1 'polypeptide(L)'
;EKTKDSIMSSLHAMIRIFAIQKKLITMMAGNDFDMRAIGREKTAVYVMIPDEKSTYHFLATLFIKQCYETMIQEAQLTPDIRLSRRVNFVLDEFANIPAIPDMDAMITAARSRNMRFFLVVQSFHQLETLYGENARTLTSNCENWIYLNSKEFDHLTEISNLCGNVYTTGGQIRPLIAPSQLLHLSKKKGEALILAARHYPLLTEMPDISDYAFAYAKAPELPENGEKVHVAMFDLNMLASELESGMQEELFYEEEEKIPEEYRTLNKDEALDLAAARLQDLIRLLEDTEMPYD
;
A
#
# COMPACT_ATOMS: atom_id res chain seq x y z
N GLU A 1 18.42 -29.75 5.56
CA GLU A 1 17.16 -30.26 6.07
C GLU A 1 16.53 -29.26 7.04
N LYS A 2 17.13 -28.92 8.18
CA LYS A 2 16.59 -27.96 9.18
C LYS A 2 16.29 -26.57 8.59
N THR A 3 17.11 -26.07 7.66
CA THR A 3 16.90 -24.76 7.03
C THR A 3 15.71 -24.80 6.07
N LYS A 4 15.55 -25.88 5.29
CA LYS A 4 14.38 -26.07 4.40
C LYS A 4 13.08 -26.11 5.20
N ASP A 5 13.07 -26.90 6.30
CA ASP A 5 11.89 -27.01 7.16
C ASP A 5 11.50 -25.69 7.84
N SER A 6 12.52 -24.90 8.25
CA SER A 6 12.28 -23.56 8.81
C SER A 6 11.70 -22.60 7.78
N ILE A 7 12.21 -22.60 6.54
CA ILE A 7 11.69 -21.75 5.45
C ILE A 7 10.25 -22.17 5.09
N MET A 8 10.01 -23.48 4.95
CA MET A 8 8.66 -24.00 4.66
C MET A 8 7.67 -23.68 5.77
N SER A 9 8.08 -23.81 7.04
CA SER A 9 7.24 -23.44 8.18
C SER A 9 6.88 -21.96 8.17
N SER A 10 7.84 -21.09 7.87
CA SER A 10 7.60 -19.64 7.74
C SER A 10 6.67 -19.32 6.58
N LEU A 11 6.87 -19.95 5.43
CA LEU A 11 5.99 -19.80 4.26
C LEU A 11 4.55 -20.25 4.58
N HIS A 12 4.41 -21.44 5.18
CA HIS A 12 3.11 -21.95 5.61
C HIS A 12 2.40 -21.00 6.58
N ALA A 13 3.14 -20.40 7.51
CA ALA A 13 2.57 -19.43 8.44
C ALA A 13 2.03 -18.19 7.72
N MET A 14 2.76 -17.68 6.71
CA MET A 14 2.37 -16.50 5.95
C MET A 14 1.14 -16.75 5.06
N ILE A 15 1.06 -17.91 4.40
CA ILE A 15 -0.05 -18.21 3.49
C ILE A 15 -1.21 -18.95 4.15
N ARG A 16 -1.10 -19.27 5.43
CA ARG A 16 -2.12 -20.01 6.19
C ARG A 16 -3.51 -19.38 6.10
N ILE A 17 -3.60 -18.06 6.07
CA ILE A 17 -4.88 -17.35 5.99
C ILE A 17 -5.61 -17.69 4.67
N PHE A 18 -4.88 -17.84 3.58
CA PHE A 18 -5.43 -18.23 2.29
C PHE A 18 -5.83 -19.71 2.27
N ALA A 19 -5.07 -20.58 2.92
CA ALA A 19 -5.38 -22.01 3.00
C ALA A 19 -6.64 -22.31 3.82
N ILE A 20 -6.91 -21.54 4.88
CA ILE A 20 -8.02 -21.76 5.81
C ILE A 20 -9.31 -21.06 5.34
N GLN A 21 -9.23 -19.91 4.68
CA GLN A 21 -10.35 -19.05 4.36
C GLN A 21 -10.86 -19.27 2.93
N LYS A 22 -11.69 -20.30 2.74
CA LYS A 22 -12.26 -20.63 1.42
C LYS A 22 -12.95 -19.45 0.72
N LYS A 23 -13.65 -18.57 1.48
CA LYS A 23 -14.29 -17.37 0.92
C LYS A 23 -13.27 -16.38 0.36
N LEU A 24 -12.13 -16.22 1.04
CA LEU A 24 -11.05 -15.35 0.60
C LEU A 24 -10.44 -15.85 -0.71
N ILE A 25 -10.17 -17.15 -0.79
CA ILE A 25 -9.65 -17.78 -2.02
C ILE A 25 -10.63 -17.56 -3.17
N THR A 26 -11.92 -17.81 -2.95
CA THR A 26 -12.96 -17.61 -3.98
C THR A 26 -13.02 -16.15 -4.45
N MET A 27 -12.92 -15.19 -3.52
CA MET A 27 -12.90 -13.75 -3.85
C MET A 27 -11.68 -13.36 -4.69
N MET A 28 -10.52 -13.98 -4.42
CA MET A 28 -9.26 -13.65 -5.11
C MET A 28 -9.02 -14.48 -6.37
N ALA A 29 -9.82 -15.51 -6.63
CA ALA A 29 -9.68 -16.38 -7.80
C ALA A 29 -10.21 -15.73 -9.10
N GLY A 30 -11.03 -14.68 -9.00
CA GLY A 30 -11.54 -13.91 -10.12
C GLY A 30 -10.72 -12.64 -10.35
N ASN A 31 -10.71 -12.15 -11.57
CA ASN A 31 -10.13 -10.85 -11.93
C ASN A 31 -11.18 -10.03 -12.69
N ASP A 32 -12.12 -9.48 -11.94
CA ASP A 32 -13.25 -8.73 -12.51
C ASP A 32 -12.92 -7.22 -12.65
N PHE A 33 -11.74 -6.79 -12.21
CA PHE A 33 -11.37 -5.39 -12.15
C PHE A 33 -9.97 -5.15 -12.72
N ASP A 34 -9.90 -4.36 -13.80
CA ASP A 34 -8.62 -3.87 -14.32
C ASP A 34 -8.19 -2.60 -13.57
N MET A 35 -7.18 -2.72 -12.72
CA MET A 35 -6.61 -1.58 -11.99
C MET A 35 -6.10 -0.46 -12.91
N ARG A 36 -5.69 -0.77 -14.15
CA ARG A 36 -5.21 0.22 -15.12
C ARG A 36 -6.31 1.20 -15.54
N ALA A 37 -7.57 0.76 -15.48
CA ALA A 37 -8.72 1.62 -15.78
C ALA A 37 -8.75 2.87 -14.89
N ILE A 38 -8.28 2.79 -13.63
CA ILE A 38 -8.23 3.94 -12.70
C ILE A 38 -7.41 5.10 -13.28
N GLY A 39 -6.30 4.81 -13.95
CA GLY A 39 -5.42 5.82 -14.56
C GLY A 39 -5.89 6.32 -15.92
N ARG A 40 -6.74 5.57 -16.59
CA ARG A 40 -7.18 5.82 -17.98
C ARG A 40 -8.59 6.40 -18.06
N GLU A 41 -9.50 5.93 -17.22
CA GLU A 41 -10.92 6.21 -17.28
C GLU A 41 -11.43 6.95 -16.04
N LYS A 42 -12.64 7.52 -16.12
CA LYS A 42 -13.31 8.10 -14.96
C LYS A 42 -13.85 6.95 -14.09
N THR A 43 -13.05 6.55 -13.13
CA THR A 43 -13.31 5.38 -12.27
C THR A 43 -13.34 5.81 -10.81
N ALA A 44 -14.23 5.22 -10.02
CA ALA A 44 -14.24 5.32 -8.56
C ALA A 44 -14.24 3.91 -7.97
N VAL A 45 -13.30 3.64 -7.10
CA VAL A 45 -13.16 2.36 -6.41
C VAL A 45 -13.40 2.58 -4.92
N TYR A 46 -14.32 1.84 -4.35
CA TYR A 46 -14.64 1.88 -2.93
C TYR A 46 -14.19 0.57 -2.27
N VAL A 47 -13.27 0.68 -1.33
CA VAL A 47 -12.80 -0.45 -0.52
C VAL A 47 -13.34 -0.28 0.89
N MET A 48 -14.30 -1.10 1.26
CA MET A 48 -14.89 -1.09 2.60
C MET A 48 -14.25 -2.17 3.46
N ILE A 49 -13.75 -1.77 4.62
CA ILE A 49 -13.07 -2.65 5.57
C ILE A 49 -13.83 -2.59 6.90
N PRO A 50 -14.14 -3.72 7.53
CA PRO A 50 -14.76 -3.73 8.85
C PRO A 50 -13.78 -3.23 9.92
N ASP A 51 -14.20 -2.23 10.72
CA ASP A 51 -13.35 -1.65 11.77
C ASP A 51 -13.10 -2.63 12.92
N GLU A 52 -14.09 -3.52 13.21
CA GLU A 52 -14.01 -4.43 14.36
C GLU A 52 -13.07 -5.62 14.12
N LYS A 53 -12.65 -5.89 12.88
CA LYS A 53 -11.86 -7.08 12.53
C LYS A 53 -10.64 -6.74 11.69
N SER A 54 -9.50 -6.62 12.34
CA SER A 54 -8.22 -6.35 11.66
C SER A 54 -7.68 -7.50 10.80
N THR A 55 -8.32 -8.70 10.87
CA THR A 55 -7.83 -9.91 10.20
C THR A 55 -7.60 -9.73 8.69
N TYR A 56 -8.39 -8.87 8.04
CA TYR A 56 -8.33 -8.66 6.59
C TYR A 56 -7.75 -7.29 6.19
N HIS A 57 -7.34 -6.46 7.16
CA HIS A 57 -6.81 -5.13 6.88
C HIS A 57 -5.56 -5.17 5.97
N PHE A 58 -4.76 -6.24 6.06
CA PHE A 58 -3.60 -6.44 5.18
C PHE A 58 -3.98 -6.53 3.70
N LEU A 59 -5.20 -6.99 3.36
CA LEU A 59 -5.67 -7.02 1.97
C LEU A 59 -5.88 -5.62 1.41
N ALA A 60 -6.37 -4.70 2.23
CA ALA A 60 -6.49 -3.30 1.83
C ALA A 60 -5.11 -2.68 1.59
N THR A 61 -4.17 -2.94 2.50
CA THR A 61 -2.77 -2.51 2.35
C THR A 61 -2.16 -3.05 1.05
N LEU A 62 -2.35 -4.34 0.77
CA LEU A 62 -1.89 -4.98 -0.45
C LEU A 62 -2.55 -4.37 -1.70
N PHE A 63 -3.87 -4.17 -1.66
CA PHE A 63 -4.62 -3.56 -2.76
C PHE A 63 -4.15 -2.14 -3.06
N ILE A 64 -3.97 -1.30 -2.04
CA ILE A 64 -3.48 0.08 -2.20
C ILE A 64 -2.08 0.07 -2.82
N LYS A 65 -1.19 -0.81 -2.34
CA LYS A 65 0.17 -0.93 -2.86
C LYS A 65 0.17 -1.37 -4.32
N GLN A 66 -0.55 -2.43 -4.66
CA GLN A 66 -0.67 -2.92 -6.05
C GLN A 66 -1.31 -1.88 -6.97
N CYS A 67 -2.34 -1.18 -6.50
CA CYS A 67 -2.97 -0.11 -7.26
C CYS A 67 -1.96 1.00 -7.57
N TYR A 68 -1.19 1.45 -6.56
CA TYR A 68 -0.15 2.45 -6.76
C TYR A 68 0.91 1.99 -7.76
N GLU A 69 1.43 0.77 -7.63
CA GLU A 69 2.45 0.21 -8.53
C GLU A 69 1.93 0.10 -9.97
N THR A 70 0.67 -0.33 -10.13
CA THR A 70 0.01 -0.34 -11.45
C THR A 70 -0.10 1.06 -12.04
N MET A 71 -0.41 2.06 -11.22
CA MET A 71 -0.45 3.46 -11.67
C MET A 71 0.93 4.00 -12.05
N ILE A 72 2.00 3.58 -11.37
CA ILE A 72 3.37 3.91 -11.77
C ILE A 72 3.70 3.31 -13.15
N GLN A 73 3.38 2.02 -13.36
CA GLN A 73 3.58 1.36 -14.65
C GLN A 73 2.80 2.07 -15.77
N GLU A 74 1.53 2.43 -15.54
CA GLU A 74 0.74 3.19 -16.50
C GLU A 74 1.33 4.57 -16.80
N ALA A 75 1.85 5.26 -15.80
CA ALA A 75 2.50 6.55 -16.00
C ALA A 75 3.77 6.41 -16.87
N GLN A 76 4.52 5.32 -16.71
CA GLN A 76 5.73 5.06 -17.52
C GLN A 76 5.45 4.84 -19.01
N LEU A 77 4.22 4.47 -19.37
CA LEU A 77 3.81 4.31 -20.77
C LEU A 77 3.56 5.64 -21.49
N THR A 78 3.55 6.76 -20.77
CA THR A 78 3.31 8.10 -21.34
C THR A 78 4.64 8.86 -21.51
N PRO A 79 4.78 9.72 -22.54
CA PRO A 79 6.04 10.43 -22.80
C PRO A 79 6.49 11.35 -21.66
N ASP A 80 5.56 11.89 -20.88
CA ASP A 80 5.81 12.76 -19.73
C ASP A 80 5.87 11.99 -18.40
N ILE A 81 5.83 10.65 -18.47
CA ILE A 81 5.84 9.73 -17.33
C ILE A 81 4.79 10.12 -16.30
N ARG A 82 3.58 10.42 -16.77
CA ARG A 82 2.51 10.96 -15.95
C ARG A 82 1.16 10.39 -16.36
N LEU A 83 0.30 10.07 -15.39
CA LEU A 83 -1.04 9.61 -15.69
C LEU A 83 -1.86 10.69 -16.40
N SER A 84 -2.59 10.30 -17.45
CA SER A 84 -3.49 11.18 -18.20
C SER A 84 -4.60 11.75 -17.33
N ARG A 85 -5.07 10.95 -16.37
CA ARG A 85 -6.05 11.37 -15.35
C ARG A 85 -5.39 11.43 -13.99
N ARG A 86 -5.86 12.40 -13.19
CA ARG A 86 -5.45 12.50 -11.79
C ARG A 86 -6.11 11.39 -10.98
N VAL A 87 -5.30 10.63 -10.26
CA VAL A 87 -5.75 9.60 -9.32
C VAL A 87 -5.64 10.14 -7.90
N ASN A 88 -6.73 10.05 -7.14
CA ASN A 88 -6.77 10.44 -5.74
C ASN A 88 -6.96 9.19 -4.88
N PHE A 89 -6.01 8.92 -3.99
CA PHE A 89 -6.12 7.94 -2.94
C PHE A 89 -6.68 8.64 -1.71
N VAL A 90 -7.92 8.32 -1.33
CA VAL A 90 -8.57 8.85 -0.12
C VAL A 90 -8.56 7.72 0.90
N LEU A 91 -7.69 7.84 1.89
CA LEU A 91 -7.46 6.81 2.90
C LEU A 91 -8.02 7.31 4.23
N ASP A 92 -9.27 6.95 4.47
CA ASP A 92 -9.93 7.22 5.74
C ASP A 92 -9.41 6.26 6.81
N GLU A 93 -9.31 6.74 8.05
CA GLU A 93 -8.74 5.98 9.17
C GLU A 93 -7.38 5.32 8.84
N PHE A 94 -6.53 6.07 8.14
CA PHE A 94 -5.27 5.58 7.57
C PHE A 94 -4.37 4.87 8.59
N ALA A 95 -4.39 5.27 9.85
CA ALA A 95 -3.60 4.64 10.90
C ALA A 95 -4.21 3.35 11.48
N ASN A 96 -5.42 2.95 11.04
CA ASN A 96 -6.08 1.72 11.51
C ASN A 96 -5.74 0.49 10.67
N ILE A 97 -5.18 0.68 9.47
CA ILE A 97 -4.67 -0.42 8.64
C ILE A 97 -3.19 -0.66 8.91
N PRO A 98 -2.66 -1.88 8.65
CA PRO A 98 -1.22 -2.13 8.73
C PRO A 98 -0.42 -1.15 7.87
N ALA A 99 0.81 -0.84 8.28
CA ALA A 99 1.68 0.06 7.53
C ALA A 99 1.80 -0.40 6.06
N ILE A 100 1.56 0.53 5.15
CA ILE A 100 1.78 0.30 3.72
C ILE A 100 3.30 0.38 3.49
N PRO A 101 3.93 -0.68 2.93
CA PRO A 101 5.35 -0.65 2.63
C PRO A 101 5.71 0.51 1.69
N ASP A 102 6.83 1.17 1.96
CA ASP A 102 7.37 2.30 1.17
C ASP A 102 6.40 3.48 0.99
N MET A 103 5.47 3.69 1.93
CA MET A 103 4.47 4.75 1.84
C MET A 103 5.09 6.15 1.78
N ASP A 104 6.22 6.36 2.43
CA ASP A 104 7.02 7.58 2.40
C ASP A 104 7.57 7.88 0.98
N ALA A 105 8.07 6.86 0.30
CA ALA A 105 8.49 6.96 -1.09
C ALA A 105 7.28 7.18 -2.04
N MET A 106 6.18 6.47 -1.80
CA MET A 106 4.95 6.60 -2.57
C MET A 106 4.40 8.02 -2.55
N ILE A 107 4.24 8.61 -1.37
CA ILE A 107 3.68 9.97 -1.23
C ILE A 107 4.62 11.03 -1.84
N THR A 108 5.93 10.83 -1.71
CA THR A 108 6.94 11.73 -2.26
C THR A 108 6.91 11.74 -3.80
N ALA A 109 6.79 10.57 -4.43
CA ALA A 109 6.80 10.42 -5.88
C ALA A 109 5.44 10.71 -6.54
N ALA A 110 4.33 10.57 -5.82
CA ALA A 110 2.97 10.62 -6.33
C ALA A 110 2.65 11.87 -7.15
N ARG A 111 3.08 13.05 -6.68
CA ARG A 111 2.80 14.35 -7.32
C ARG A 111 3.30 14.39 -8.77
N SER A 112 4.51 13.91 -9.02
CA SER A 112 5.10 13.90 -10.36
C SER A 112 4.32 13.01 -11.33
N ARG A 113 3.68 11.96 -10.84
CA ARG A 113 2.90 10.98 -11.59
C ARG A 113 1.42 11.33 -11.73
N ASN A 114 0.99 12.50 -11.29
CA ASN A 114 -0.42 12.94 -11.25
C ASN A 114 -1.28 12.16 -10.26
N MET A 115 -0.70 11.71 -9.16
CA MET A 115 -1.39 11.07 -8.05
C MET A 115 -1.41 11.98 -6.82
N ARG A 116 -2.42 11.83 -5.97
CA ARG A 116 -2.56 12.54 -4.69
C ARG A 116 -3.02 11.59 -3.61
N PHE A 117 -2.52 11.80 -2.40
CA PHE A 117 -2.97 11.13 -1.20
C PHE A 117 -3.72 12.10 -0.30
N PHE A 118 -4.85 11.65 0.23
CA PHE A 118 -5.60 12.26 1.29
C PHE A 118 -5.59 11.29 2.45
N LEU A 119 -4.85 11.62 3.50
CA LEU A 119 -4.69 10.76 4.66
C LEU A 119 -5.55 11.35 5.79
N VAL A 120 -6.53 10.59 6.27
CA VAL A 120 -7.34 10.97 7.42
C VAL A 120 -6.86 10.16 8.62
N VAL A 121 -6.46 10.86 9.66
CA VAL A 121 -5.96 10.25 10.90
C VAL A 121 -6.68 10.84 12.10
N GLN A 122 -6.94 10.04 13.09
CA GLN A 122 -7.53 10.51 14.35
C GLN A 122 -6.46 11.03 15.30
N SER A 123 -5.22 10.53 15.18
CA SER A 123 -4.11 10.82 16.08
C SER A 123 -2.78 10.74 15.33
N PHE A 124 -1.92 11.72 15.54
CA PHE A 124 -0.56 11.66 15.04
C PHE A 124 0.26 10.60 15.77
N HIS A 125 -0.01 10.38 17.05
CA HIS A 125 0.65 9.33 17.82
C HIS A 125 0.41 7.92 17.21
N GLN A 126 -0.80 7.65 16.72
CA GLN A 126 -1.05 6.40 16.00
C GLN A 126 -0.20 6.30 14.72
N LEU A 127 -0.08 7.40 13.97
CA LEU A 127 0.75 7.45 12.77
C LEU A 127 2.24 7.22 13.11
N GLU A 128 2.76 7.86 14.16
CA GLU A 128 4.12 7.68 14.64
C GLU A 128 4.39 6.26 15.13
N THR A 129 3.44 5.66 15.85
CA THR A 129 3.54 4.27 16.30
C THR A 129 3.61 3.31 15.13
N LEU A 130 2.85 3.57 14.05
CA LEU A 130 2.74 2.70 12.90
C LEU A 130 3.93 2.84 11.92
N TYR A 131 4.39 4.08 11.67
CA TYR A 131 5.40 4.39 10.67
C TYR A 131 6.76 4.81 11.26
N GLY A 132 6.87 4.96 12.59
CA GLY A 132 8.09 5.38 13.25
C GLY A 132 8.61 6.72 12.72
N GLU A 133 9.90 6.80 12.40
CA GLU A 133 10.53 8.00 11.85
C GLU A 133 9.95 8.43 10.50
N ASN A 134 9.42 7.49 9.70
CA ASN A 134 8.80 7.79 8.42
C ASN A 134 7.49 8.60 8.55
N ALA A 135 6.85 8.62 9.72
CA ALA A 135 5.68 9.45 9.98
C ALA A 135 5.95 10.94 9.70
N ARG A 136 7.16 11.43 10.02
CA ARG A 136 7.57 12.81 9.72
C ARG A 136 7.67 13.08 8.22
N THR A 137 8.15 12.11 7.45
CA THR A 137 8.20 12.21 5.99
C THR A 137 6.79 12.27 5.41
N LEU A 138 5.87 11.45 5.93
CA LEU A 138 4.47 11.45 5.50
C LEU A 138 3.82 12.82 5.77
N THR A 139 3.93 13.34 7.00
CA THR A 139 3.34 14.62 7.38
C THR A 139 3.95 15.79 6.62
N SER A 140 5.26 15.79 6.40
CA SER A 140 5.97 16.84 5.65
C SER A 140 5.58 16.88 4.17
N ASN A 141 5.22 15.76 3.56
CA ASN A 141 4.73 15.69 2.19
C ASN A 141 3.26 16.11 2.06
N CYS A 142 2.52 16.20 3.16
CA CYS A 142 1.16 16.72 3.19
C CYS A 142 1.19 18.24 3.32
N GLU A 143 1.29 18.96 2.20
CA GLU A 143 1.37 20.43 2.18
C GLU A 143 0.09 21.13 2.69
N ASN A 144 -1.05 20.43 2.68
CA ASN A 144 -2.35 20.96 3.10
C ASN A 144 -2.88 20.14 4.26
N TRP A 145 -3.22 20.80 5.34
CA TRP A 145 -3.78 20.16 6.53
C TRP A 145 -5.15 20.74 6.83
N ILE A 146 -6.10 19.86 7.13
CA ILE A 146 -7.41 20.21 7.63
C ILE A 146 -7.50 19.66 9.04
N TYR A 147 -7.48 20.54 10.01
CA TYR A 147 -7.56 20.17 11.42
C TYR A 147 -8.98 20.44 11.93
N LEU A 148 -9.60 19.42 12.49
CA LEU A 148 -10.95 19.48 13.03
C LEU A 148 -10.94 19.57 14.56
N ASN A 149 -10.35 18.59 15.23
CA ASN A 149 -10.19 18.57 16.68
C ASN A 149 -9.22 17.45 17.08
N SER A 150 -8.42 17.68 18.12
CA SER A 150 -7.62 16.68 18.81
C SER A 150 -7.42 17.10 20.26
N LYS A 151 -7.12 16.12 21.12
CA LYS A 151 -6.75 16.36 22.53
C LYS A 151 -5.24 16.20 22.78
N GLU A 152 -4.46 15.92 21.75
CA GLU A 152 -3.02 15.73 21.84
C GLU A 152 -2.31 17.08 21.95
N PHE A 153 -1.91 17.45 23.16
CA PHE A 153 -1.37 18.79 23.45
C PHE A 153 -0.11 19.14 22.65
N ASP A 154 0.76 18.17 22.42
CA ASP A 154 1.99 18.39 21.65
C ASP A 154 1.68 18.79 20.21
N HIS A 155 0.72 18.10 19.57
CA HIS A 155 0.26 18.45 18.23
C HIS A 155 -0.53 19.76 18.17
N LEU A 156 -1.32 20.08 19.20
CA LEU A 156 -1.95 21.39 19.29
C LEU A 156 -0.91 22.51 19.31
N THR A 157 0.20 22.29 20.01
CA THR A 157 1.32 23.24 20.08
C THR A 157 2.02 23.35 18.73
N GLU A 158 2.27 22.23 18.06
CA GLU A 158 2.84 22.20 16.71
C GLU A 158 1.98 22.96 15.70
N ILE A 159 0.68 22.65 15.63
CA ILE A 159 -0.29 23.34 14.76
C ILE A 159 -0.35 24.84 15.06
N SER A 160 -0.37 25.21 16.34
CA SER A 160 -0.32 26.60 16.76
C SER A 160 0.94 27.31 16.27
N ASN A 161 2.10 26.66 16.36
CA ASN A 161 3.36 27.19 15.86
C ASN A 161 3.37 27.34 14.33
N LEU A 162 2.78 26.38 13.60
CA LEU A 162 2.60 26.46 12.14
C LEU A 162 1.70 27.64 11.72
N CYS A 163 0.75 28.03 12.56
CA CYS A 163 -0.08 29.20 12.33
C CYS A 163 0.68 30.52 12.44
N GLY A 164 1.82 30.52 13.14
CA GLY A 164 2.64 31.70 13.35
C GLY A 164 2.20 32.57 14.53
N ASN A 165 2.80 33.77 14.62
CA ASN A 165 2.62 34.68 15.75
C ASN A 165 2.18 36.07 15.28
N VAL A 166 1.51 36.79 16.17
CA VAL A 166 1.13 38.19 15.99
C VAL A 166 1.71 39.07 17.11
N TYR A 167 2.00 40.32 16.77
CA TYR A 167 2.38 41.33 17.76
C TYR A 167 1.13 42.02 18.32
N THR A 168 1.02 42.07 19.63
CA THR A 168 -0.02 42.86 20.30
C THR A 168 0.33 44.34 20.29
N THR A 169 -0.65 45.19 20.53
CA THR A 169 -0.46 46.66 20.66
C THR A 169 0.54 47.04 21.75
N GLY A 170 0.83 46.15 22.70
CA GLY A 170 1.88 46.33 23.73
C GLY A 170 3.27 45.76 23.36
N GLY A 171 3.48 45.34 22.09
CA GLY A 171 4.77 44.76 21.65
C GLY A 171 5.02 43.32 22.09
N GLN A 172 4.06 42.66 22.73
CA GLN A 172 4.19 41.25 23.12
C GLN A 172 3.87 40.36 21.94
N ILE A 173 4.62 39.28 21.82
CA ILE A 173 4.39 38.22 20.81
C ILE A 173 3.41 37.22 21.40
N ARG A 174 2.38 36.88 20.66
CA ARG A 174 1.45 35.79 20.98
C ARG A 174 1.17 34.89 19.75
N PRO A 175 0.83 33.63 19.95
CA PRO A 175 0.37 32.79 18.84
C PRO A 175 -0.80 33.43 18.11
N LEU A 176 -0.84 33.32 16.77
CA LEU A 176 -2.00 33.74 15.96
C LEU A 176 -3.26 32.97 16.36
N ILE A 177 -3.11 31.67 16.55
CA ILE A 177 -4.16 30.77 17.06
C ILE A 177 -3.53 29.97 18.21
N ALA A 178 -4.03 30.17 19.43
CA ALA A 178 -3.49 29.50 20.61
C ALA A 178 -3.90 28.02 20.65
N PRO A 179 -3.08 27.12 21.26
CA PRO A 179 -3.46 25.71 21.44
C PRO A 179 -4.83 25.51 22.12
N SER A 180 -5.16 26.39 23.07
CA SER A 180 -6.47 26.36 23.73
C SER A 180 -7.64 26.68 22.79
N GLN A 181 -7.43 27.52 21.78
CA GLN A 181 -8.46 27.79 20.76
C GLN A 181 -8.67 26.57 19.86
N LEU A 182 -7.60 25.89 19.48
CA LEU A 182 -7.66 24.65 18.70
C LEU A 182 -8.37 23.52 19.45
N LEU A 183 -8.16 23.43 20.75
CA LEU A 183 -8.84 22.44 21.61
C LEU A 183 -10.34 22.66 21.69
N HIS A 184 -10.80 23.89 21.50
CA HIS A 184 -12.21 24.28 21.66
C HIS A 184 -12.94 24.51 20.34
N LEU A 185 -12.38 24.06 19.20
CA LEU A 185 -13.12 24.10 17.93
C LEU A 185 -14.43 23.33 18.03
N SER A 186 -15.51 23.99 17.64
CA SER A 186 -16.84 23.46 17.81
C SER A 186 -17.23 22.49 16.70
N LYS A 187 -17.33 21.20 17.03
CA LYS A 187 -17.85 20.18 16.12
C LYS A 187 -19.28 20.53 15.64
N LYS A 188 -20.11 21.10 16.53
CA LYS A 188 -21.51 21.43 16.21
C LYS A 188 -21.63 22.52 15.15
N LYS A 189 -20.65 23.43 15.09
CA LYS A 189 -20.59 24.49 14.07
C LYS A 189 -19.80 24.08 12.83
N GLY A 190 -19.19 22.90 12.84
CA GLY A 190 -18.29 22.49 11.75
C GLY A 190 -16.99 23.32 11.71
N GLU A 191 -16.56 23.89 12.85
CA GLU A 191 -15.33 24.71 12.88
C GLU A 191 -14.10 23.85 12.52
N ALA A 192 -13.30 24.37 11.59
CA ALA A 192 -12.09 23.72 11.09
C ALA A 192 -10.98 24.75 10.86
N LEU A 193 -9.74 24.33 11.13
CA LEU A 193 -8.56 25.09 10.72
C LEU A 193 -7.97 24.47 9.45
N ILE A 194 -7.77 25.29 8.42
CA ILE A 194 -7.14 24.88 7.16
C ILE A 194 -5.76 25.55 7.08
N LEU A 195 -4.73 24.72 7.02
CA LEU A 195 -3.37 25.10 6.68
C LEU A 195 -3.11 24.69 5.23
N ALA A 196 -3.06 25.64 4.33
CA ALA A 196 -2.73 25.41 2.93
C ALA A 196 -1.34 25.94 2.62
N ALA A 197 -0.57 25.22 1.83
CA ALA A 197 0.78 25.63 1.46
C ALA A 197 0.82 27.07 0.94
N ARG A 198 1.71 27.90 1.50
CA ARG A 198 1.96 29.31 1.12
C ARG A 198 0.77 30.25 1.36
N HIS A 199 -0.24 29.84 2.11
CA HIS A 199 -1.35 30.69 2.53
C HIS A 199 -1.36 30.88 4.04
N TYR A 200 -2.00 31.98 4.47
CA TYR A 200 -2.25 32.16 5.89
C TYR A 200 -3.26 31.13 6.39
N PRO A 201 -3.16 30.75 7.68
CA PRO A 201 -4.14 29.84 8.27
C PRO A 201 -5.56 30.39 8.13
N LEU A 202 -6.48 29.50 7.74
CA LEU A 202 -7.89 29.85 7.60
C LEU A 202 -8.70 29.09 8.66
N LEU A 203 -9.30 29.80 9.58
CA LEU A 203 -10.34 29.28 10.46
C LEU A 203 -11.68 29.46 9.80
N THR A 204 -12.42 28.39 9.62
CA THR A 204 -13.70 28.38 8.86
C THR A 204 -14.72 27.46 9.52
N GLU A 205 -15.97 27.64 9.13
CA GLU A 205 -17.07 26.71 9.44
C GLU A 205 -17.38 25.91 8.18
N MET A 206 -17.34 24.59 8.28
CA MET A 206 -17.72 23.69 7.19
C MET A 206 -19.18 23.30 7.35
N PRO A 207 -19.98 23.35 6.28
CA PRO A 207 -21.37 22.90 6.33
C PRO A 207 -21.43 21.39 6.56
N ASP A 208 -22.49 20.93 7.21
CA ASP A 208 -22.75 19.51 7.37
C ASP A 208 -23.08 18.89 6.00
N ILE A 209 -22.70 17.63 5.82
CA ILE A 209 -22.98 16.90 4.57
C ILE A 209 -24.48 16.80 4.29
N SER A 210 -25.32 16.80 5.33
CA SER A 210 -26.78 16.79 5.22
C SER A 210 -27.36 18.09 4.65
N ASP A 211 -26.59 19.20 4.68
CA ASP A 211 -26.99 20.47 4.10
C ASP A 211 -26.97 20.47 2.55
N TYR A 212 -26.29 19.45 1.98
CA TYR A 212 -26.20 19.30 0.53
C TYR A 212 -27.31 18.40 -0.02
N ALA A 213 -28.04 18.88 -1.02
CA ALA A 213 -28.97 18.05 -1.77
C ALA A 213 -28.18 17.14 -2.77
N PHE A 214 -27.87 15.93 -2.38
CA PHE A 214 -27.32 14.96 -3.32
C PHE A 214 -28.44 14.22 -4.04
N ALA A 215 -28.42 14.24 -5.36
CA ALA A 215 -29.23 13.32 -6.15
C ALA A 215 -28.57 11.94 -6.10
N TYR A 216 -28.99 11.10 -5.18
CA TYR A 216 -28.54 9.71 -5.13
C TYR A 216 -29.09 8.97 -6.36
N ALA A 217 -28.22 8.51 -7.24
CA ALA A 217 -28.61 7.51 -8.23
C ALA A 217 -29.06 6.25 -7.47
N LYS A 218 -30.10 5.55 -7.99
CA LYS A 218 -30.42 4.22 -7.47
C LYS A 218 -29.13 3.39 -7.44
N ALA A 219 -28.89 2.74 -6.30
CA ALA A 219 -27.79 1.77 -6.22
C ALA A 219 -27.92 0.81 -7.41
N PRO A 220 -26.86 0.55 -8.17
CA PRO A 220 -26.91 -0.46 -9.20
C PRO A 220 -27.33 -1.78 -8.54
N GLU A 221 -28.24 -2.50 -9.20
CA GLU A 221 -28.54 -3.85 -8.75
C GLU A 221 -27.23 -4.62 -8.72
N LEU A 222 -26.92 -5.20 -7.57
CA LEU A 222 -25.74 -6.05 -7.47
C LEU A 222 -25.92 -7.17 -8.49
N PRO A 223 -24.92 -7.46 -9.33
CA PRO A 223 -25.01 -8.58 -10.25
C PRO A 223 -25.36 -9.82 -9.43
N GLU A 224 -26.40 -10.52 -9.83
CA GLU A 224 -26.70 -11.84 -9.26
C GLU A 224 -25.40 -12.63 -9.29
N ASN A 225 -25.07 -13.25 -8.16
CA ASN A 225 -23.81 -14.00 -7.95
C ASN A 225 -23.37 -14.68 -9.26
N GLY A 226 -22.29 -14.18 -9.85
CA GLY A 226 -21.70 -14.75 -11.04
C GLY A 226 -21.44 -16.24 -10.84
N GLU A 227 -21.25 -16.98 -11.90
CA GLU A 227 -20.96 -18.42 -11.87
C GLU A 227 -19.96 -18.71 -10.75
N LYS A 228 -20.34 -19.63 -9.85
CA LYS A 228 -19.46 -20.03 -8.75
C LYS A 228 -18.19 -20.59 -9.35
N VAL A 229 -17.13 -19.79 -9.35
CA VAL A 229 -15.80 -20.26 -9.76
C VAL A 229 -15.44 -21.43 -8.87
N HIS A 230 -15.29 -22.61 -9.48
CA HIS A 230 -14.83 -23.79 -8.77
C HIS A 230 -13.34 -23.62 -8.51
N VAL A 231 -13.00 -23.14 -7.32
CA VAL A 231 -11.60 -23.00 -6.90
C VAL A 231 -11.13 -24.35 -6.40
N ALA A 232 -10.21 -24.98 -7.12
CA ALA A 232 -9.48 -26.12 -6.60
C ALA A 232 -8.71 -25.65 -5.35
N MET A 233 -8.93 -26.32 -4.23
CA MET A 233 -8.16 -26.02 -3.02
C MET A 233 -6.70 -26.36 -3.29
N PHE A 234 -5.84 -25.38 -3.22
CA PHE A 234 -4.42 -25.56 -3.35
C PHE A 234 -3.89 -26.23 -2.08
N ASP A 235 -3.57 -27.50 -2.17
CA ASP A 235 -2.90 -28.23 -1.10
C ASP A 235 -1.40 -28.23 -1.35
N LEU A 236 -0.67 -27.43 -0.55
CA LEU A 236 0.76 -27.32 -0.66
C LEU A 236 1.49 -28.64 -0.41
N ASN A 237 0.93 -29.52 0.42
CA ASN A 237 1.53 -30.84 0.66
C ASN A 237 1.34 -31.75 -0.57
N MET A 238 0.19 -31.64 -1.23
CA MET A 238 -0.09 -32.35 -2.47
C MET A 238 0.84 -31.84 -3.58
N LEU A 239 0.98 -30.53 -3.74
CA LEU A 239 1.90 -29.95 -4.72
C LEU A 239 3.36 -30.32 -4.43
N ALA A 240 3.78 -30.25 -3.15
CA ALA A 240 5.12 -30.64 -2.77
C ALA A 240 5.39 -32.12 -3.06
N SER A 241 4.41 -33.00 -2.82
CA SER A 241 4.52 -34.42 -3.14
C SER A 241 4.49 -34.69 -4.64
N GLU A 242 3.70 -33.94 -5.40
CA GLU A 242 3.66 -34.01 -6.88
C GLU A 242 4.96 -33.51 -7.48
N LEU A 243 5.52 -32.40 -6.99
CA LEU A 243 6.82 -31.90 -7.41
C LEU A 243 7.96 -32.86 -7.03
N GLU A 244 7.91 -33.45 -5.84
CA GLU A 244 8.90 -34.46 -5.43
C GLU A 244 8.78 -35.75 -6.26
N SER A 245 7.56 -36.19 -6.59
CA SER A 245 7.36 -37.35 -7.46
C SER A 245 7.68 -37.05 -8.93
N GLY A 246 7.25 -35.88 -9.44
CA GLY A 246 7.57 -35.44 -10.80
C GLY A 246 9.05 -35.20 -11.02
N MET A 247 9.74 -34.60 -10.05
CA MET A 247 11.20 -34.48 -10.09
C MET A 247 11.91 -35.84 -10.04
N GLN A 248 11.35 -36.82 -9.33
CA GLN A 248 11.89 -38.19 -9.36
C GLN A 248 11.62 -38.89 -10.69
N GLU A 249 10.46 -38.70 -11.32
CA GLU A 249 10.16 -39.26 -12.64
C GLU A 249 10.93 -38.56 -13.77
N GLU A 250 11.03 -37.25 -13.80
CA GLU A 250 11.83 -36.52 -14.79
C GLU A 250 13.33 -36.78 -14.63
N LEU A 251 13.83 -36.91 -13.41
CA LEU A 251 15.21 -37.30 -13.15
C LEU A 251 15.51 -38.73 -13.61
N PHE A 252 14.51 -39.61 -13.68
CA PHE A 252 14.68 -40.99 -14.13
C PHE A 252 14.54 -41.21 -15.64
N TYR A 253 13.83 -40.32 -16.36
CA TYR A 253 13.51 -40.56 -17.78
C TYR A 253 14.20 -39.65 -18.80
N GLU A 254 14.80 -38.51 -18.44
CA GLU A 254 15.47 -37.63 -19.39
C GLU A 254 16.99 -37.53 -19.24
N GLU A 255 17.61 -38.08 -18.19
CA GLU A 255 19.01 -37.78 -17.83
C GLU A 255 20.03 -38.81 -18.21
N GLU A 256 19.67 -39.98 -18.73
CA GLU A 256 20.74 -40.93 -19.19
C GLU A 256 21.44 -40.50 -20.49
N GLU A 257 20.85 -39.58 -21.28
CA GLU A 257 21.43 -39.16 -22.58
C GLU A 257 22.11 -37.80 -22.63
N LYS A 258 21.99 -36.95 -21.63
CA LYS A 258 22.43 -35.54 -21.71
C LYS A 258 23.38 -35.03 -20.62
N ILE A 259 23.80 -35.84 -19.67
CA ILE A 259 24.80 -35.38 -18.69
C ILE A 259 26.17 -35.54 -19.32
N PRO A 260 26.92 -34.44 -19.55
CA PRO A 260 28.34 -34.55 -19.98
C PRO A 260 29.12 -35.45 -19.04
N GLU A 261 30.05 -36.22 -19.57
CA GLU A 261 30.80 -37.22 -18.84
C GLU A 261 31.56 -36.67 -17.62
N GLU A 262 31.91 -35.38 -17.67
CA GLU A 262 32.53 -34.62 -16.59
C GLU A 262 31.67 -34.47 -15.32
N TYR A 263 30.33 -34.59 -15.41
CA TYR A 263 29.42 -34.48 -14.27
C TYR A 263 28.99 -35.82 -13.69
N ARG A 264 29.30 -36.93 -14.35
CA ARG A 264 28.90 -38.29 -13.90
C ARG A 264 29.68 -38.80 -12.70
N THR A 265 30.81 -38.15 -12.38
CA THR A 265 31.73 -38.55 -11.31
C THR A 265 31.69 -37.64 -10.08
N LEU A 266 30.93 -36.57 -10.12
CA LEU A 266 30.84 -35.60 -9.02
C LEU A 266 30.03 -36.16 -7.86
N ASN A 267 30.50 -35.98 -6.64
CA ASN A 267 29.71 -36.23 -5.45
C ASN A 267 28.70 -35.07 -5.26
N LYS A 268 27.74 -35.25 -4.33
CA LYS A 268 26.65 -34.30 -4.11
C LYS A 268 27.13 -32.89 -3.73
N ASP A 269 28.25 -32.77 -3.01
CA ASP A 269 28.78 -31.48 -2.55
C ASP A 269 29.51 -30.76 -3.70
N GLU A 270 30.26 -31.49 -4.52
CA GLU A 270 30.92 -30.98 -5.72
C GLU A 270 29.92 -30.52 -6.78
N ALA A 271 28.78 -31.22 -6.92
CA ALA A 271 27.72 -30.83 -7.81
C ALA A 271 27.00 -29.54 -7.34
N LEU A 272 26.88 -29.34 -6.01
CA LEU A 272 26.30 -28.14 -5.44
C LEU A 272 27.22 -26.92 -5.64
N ASP A 273 28.52 -27.09 -5.44
CA ASP A 273 29.51 -26.03 -5.64
C ASP A 273 29.59 -25.58 -7.11
N LEU A 274 29.50 -26.54 -8.03
CA LEU A 274 29.47 -26.26 -9.47
C LEU A 274 28.19 -25.55 -9.91
N ALA A 275 27.05 -25.95 -9.34
CA ALA A 275 25.78 -25.27 -9.58
C ALA A 275 25.79 -23.83 -9.03
N ALA A 276 26.39 -23.61 -7.87
CA ALA A 276 26.54 -22.28 -7.28
C ALA A 276 27.47 -21.39 -8.13
N ALA A 277 28.58 -21.94 -8.64
CA ALA A 277 29.47 -21.21 -9.54
C ALA A 277 28.77 -20.80 -10.85
N ARG A 278 28.01 -21.70 -11.48
CA ARG A 278 27.24 -21.38 -12.68
C ARG A 278 26.12 -20.34 -12.45
N LEU A 279 25.50 -20.38 -11.29
CA LEU A 279 24.51 -19.36 -10.91
C LEU A 279 25.17 -17.97 -10.79
N GLN A 280 26.38 -17.91 -10.23
CA GLN A 280 27.14 -16.66 -10.16
C GLN A 280 27.58 -16.15 -11.54
N ASP A 281 27.95 -17.04 -12.46
CA ASP A 281 28.26 -16.67 -13.84
C ASP A 281 27.03 -16.18 -14.62
N LEU A 282 25.84 -16.78 -14.39
CA LEU A 282 24.59 -16.32 -14.96
C LEU A 282 24.17 -14.95 -14.41
N ILE A 283 24.37 -14.71 -13.12
CA ILE A 283 24.12 -13.40 -12.50
C ILE A 283 25.06 -12.35 -13.10
N ARG A 284 26.35 -12.64 -13.25
CA ARG A 284 27.31 -11.76 -13.93
C ARG A 284 26.91 -11.46 -15.38
N LEU A 285 26.49 -12.47 -16.14
CA LEU A 285 26.02 -12.28 -17.52
C LEU A 285 24.78 -11.42 -17.61
N LEU A 286 23.89 -11.48 -16.60
CA LEU A 286 22.71 -10.62 -16.51
C LEU A 286 23.07 -9.20 -16.08
N GLU A 287 24.08 -9.01 -15.23
CA GLU A 287 24.61 -7.68 -14.86
C GLU A 287 25.36 -7.00 -15.99
N ASP A 288 26.09 -7.78 -16.84
CA ASP A 288 26.81 -7.28 -18.01
C ASP A 288 25.89 -6.99 -19.24
N THR A 289 24.62 -7.40 -19.20
CA THR A 289 23.61 -7.12 -20.24
C THR A 289 22.78 -5.87 -19.94
N GLU A 290 23.28 -4.92 -19.16
CA GLU A 290 22.72 -3.57 -19.16
C GLU A 290 22.87 -2.96 -20.56
N MET A 291 21.79 -2.96 -21.30
CA MET A 291 21.69 -2.27 -22.59
C MET A 291 21.99 -0.78 -22.38
N PRO A 292 22.89 -0.18 -23.16
CA PRO A 292 23.10 1.25 -23.10
C PRO A 292 21.80 1.94 -23.53
N TYR A 293 21.28 2.79 -22.69
CA TYR A 293 20.24 3.76 -23.05
C TYR A 293 20.90 4.86 -23.89
N ASP A 294 20.68 4.83 -25.18
CA ASP A 294 20.77 5.99 -26.05
C ASP A 294 19.46 6.78 -26.06
#